data_8dcd34281d03f18520e79906c20e8a8a
#
_entry.id   8dcd34281d03f18520e79906c20e8a8a
#
_cell.length_a   1.000
_cell.length_b   1.000
_cell.length_c   1.000
_cell.angle_alpha   90.00
_cell.angle_beta   90.00
_cell.angle_gamma   90.00
#
_symmetry.space_group_name_H-M   'P 1'
#
loop_
_entity.id
_entity.type
_entity.pdbx_description
1 polymer ?
#
loop_
_entity_poly.entity_id
_entity_poly.type
_entity_poly.pdbx_seq_one_letter_code
_entity_poly.pdbx_strand_id
1 'polypeptide(L)'
;MFHDRRLLIITLVILLFLIGACTNIAGYLMSGAPNTAAVMATLDPAATSTATPFGPIAATITPPPPPTATATPPATPTSVEPWGGFPAPVEPSAIEIRRPLEPLQVPEGTVNIMILGSDQRPYEYGHRTDTMMLLSLDPQGGTAKLLSFPRDLYVFIPGWRMDRINTADPNGGPERVAQMILYNFGLEVHHWARVNFWGFTQAVDTLGGIDVKVSAGLRDECGGIHWNYGQGTYHMNGFTALCYVRMRHVTGDYDRMRRQQEVVLAIFDRVLSLDGLSRAPELYAQFRSLVETDMEIDDILALLPLAAKLSSDPSKIERYEIDASMGELWRVPYSGASVILPKWEPIESMLHEAFESIP
;
A
#
# COMPACT_ATOMS: atom_id res chain seq x y z
N MET A 1 -3.53 -1.61 -41.26
CA MET A 1 -4.14 -0.45 -40.63
C MET A 1 -5.22 -0.82 -39.60
N PHE A 2 -5.40 -2.10 -39.24
CA PHE A 2 -6.35 -2.59 -38.26
C PHE A 2 -5.68 -3.24 -37.00
N HIS A 3 -4.34 -3.31 -37.00
CA HIS A 3 -3.58 -3.95 -35.92
C HIS A 3 -3.23 -2.99 -34.77
N ASP A 4 -3.13 -1.69 -35.04
CA ASP A 4 -2.73 -0.66 -34.07
C ASP A 4 -3.83 -0.28 -33.06
N ARG A 5 -5.10 -0.49 -33.39
CA ARG A 5 -6.21 -0.16 -32.48
C ARG A 5 -6.38 -1.14 -31.33
N ARG A 6 -5.91 -2.38 -31.47
CA ARG A 6 -5.95 -3.39 -30.41
C ARG A 6 -4.87 -3.17 -29.34
N LEU A 7 -3.74 -2.58 -29.72
CA LEU A 7 -2.63 -2.31 -28.81
C LEU A 7 -2.96 -1.26 -27.75
N LEU A 8 -3.80 -0.28 -28.08
CA LEU A 8 -4.14 0.83 -27.20
C LEU A 8 -5.05 0.44 -26.02
N ILE A 9 -5.69 -0.74 -26.10
CA ILE A 9 -6.82 -1.15 -25.26
C ILE A 9 -6.42 -1.75 -23.93
N ILE A 10 -5.29 -2.33 -23.84
CA ILE A 10 -4.99 -3.41 -22.88
C ILE A 10 -4.51 -2.89 -21.53
N THR A 11 -3.88 -1.74 -21.49
CA THR A 11 -3.27 -1.16 -20.27
C THR A 11 -4.22 -0.31 -19.47
N LEU A 12 -5.18 0.34 -20.14
CA LEU A 12 -6.17 1.20 -19.46
C LEU A 12 -6.93 0.49 -18.34
N VAL A 13 -6.86 -0.78 -18.32
CA VAL A 13 -7.73 -1.63 -17.55
C VAL A 13 -7.14 -2.22 -16.29
N ILE A 14 -5.88 -2.60 -16.28
CA ILE A 14 -5.19 -2.93 -15.01
C ILE A 14 -5.26 -1.70 -14.09
N LEU A 15 -5.32 -0.56 -14.71
CA LEU A 15 -5.23 0.73 -14.05
C LEU A 15 -6.60 1.34 -13.69
N LEU A 16 -7.69 0.99 -14.35
CA LEU A 16 -9.06 1.40 -13.97
C LEU A 16 -9.47 0.86 -12.60
N PHE A 17 -8.81 -0.19 -12.13
CA PHE A 17 -8.91 -0.66 -10.75
C PHE A 17 -8.12 0.18 -9.76
N LEU A 18 -7.27 1.07 -10.23
CA LEU A 18 -6.31 1.80 -9.42
C LEU A 18 -6.63 3.30 -9.26
N ILE A 19 -7.65 3.87 -9.94
CA ILE A 19 -7.84 5.32 -9.96
C ILE A 19 -9.18 5.74 -9.40
N GLY A 20 -9.21 6.33 -8.26
CA GLY A 20 -10.43 6.91 -7.72
C GLY A 20 -10.31 7.64 -6.39
N ALA A 21 -9.58 8.72 -6.29
CA ALA A 21 -9.83 9.68 -5.22
C ALA A 21 -9.24 11.04 -5.54
N CYS A 22 -10.03 11.94 -5.99
CA CYS A 22 -9.97 13.36 -5.62
C CYS A 22 -11.13 14.11 -6.31
N THR A 23 -12.19 14.33 -5.63
CA THR A 23 -13.06 15.53 -5.61
C THR A 23 -14.43 15.23 -5.02
N ASN A 24 -14.55 15.35 -3.71
CA ASN A 24 -15.86 15.58 -3.06
C ASN A 24 -15.69 16.69 -2.01
N ILE A 25 -15.42 17.93 -2.47
CA ILE A 25 -15.48 19.15 -1.63
C ILE A 25 -16.59 20.12 -2.14
N ALA A 26 -17.45 19.74 -3.04
CA ALA A 26 -18.48 20.64 -3.60
C ALA A 26 -19.93 20.29 -3.24
N GLY A 27 -20.20 19.32 -2.37
CA GLY A 27 -21.56 18.83 -2.08
C GLY A 27 -22.11 19.08 -0.66
N TYR A 28 -21.39 19.73 0.25
CA TYR A 28 -21.80 19.86 1.65
C TYR A 28 -21.98 21.30 2.17
N LEU A 29 -22.43 22.20 1.34
CA LEU A 29 -22.76 23.58 1.73
C LEU A 29 -24.25 23.95 1.55
N MET A 30 -25.16 23.04 1.89
CA MET A 30 -26.60 23.40 2.05
C MET A 30 -27.30 22.38 2.96
N SER A 31 -27.05 22.42 4.28
CA SER A 31 -28.06 22.09 5.29
C SER A 31 -27.63 22.54 6.68
N GLY A 32 -28.30 23.56 7.19
CA GLY A 32 -28.67 23.82 8.56
C GLY A 32 -27.60 23.72 9.65
N ALA A 33 -26.91 24.83 9.96
CA ALA A 33 -26.17 24.97 11.19
C ALA A 33 -27.12 25.17 12.39
N PRO A 34 -26.95 24.47 13.53
CA PRO A 34 -27.51 24.93 14.78
C PRO A 34 -26.60 26.02 15.38
N ASN A 35 -27.23 27.14 15.74
CA ASN A 35 -26.67 28.26 16.45
C ASN A 35 -26.01 27.81 17.77
N THR A 36 -24.70 27.81 17.87
CA THR A 36 -24.01 27.85 19.13
C THR A 36 -23.46 29.25 19.35
N ALA A 37 -24.11 29.97 20.30
CA ALA A 37 -23.64 31.25 20.77
C ALA A 37 -22.24 31.13 21.37
N ALA A 38 -21.26 31.79 20.76
CA ALA A 38 -19.95 31.97 21.34
C ALA A 38 -20.05 32.91 22.54
N VAL A 39 -19.76 32.40 23.74
CA VAL A 39 -19.57 33.22 24.93
C VAL A 39 -18.21 33.91 24.79
N MET A 40 -18.23 35.19 24.46
CA MET A 40 -17.06 36.05 24.57
C MET A 40 -16.79 36.31 26.04
N ALA A 41 -15.65 35.81 26.55
CA ALA A 41 -15.13 36.23 27.84
C ALA A 41 -14.61 37.66 27.70
N THR A 42 -15.25 38.62 28.35
CA THR A 42 -14.77 39.98 28.50
C THR A 42 -13.61 40.01 29.49
N LEU A 43 -12.45 40.46 29.04
CA LEU A 43 -11.29 40.75 29.89
C LEU A 43 -11.60 41.97 30.76
N ASP A 44 -11.43 41.79 32.08
CA ASP A 44 -11.55 42.84 33.11
C ASP A 44 -10.39 43.85 32.95
N PRO A 45 -10.65 45.17 32.75
CA PRO A 45 -9.61 46.15 32.56
C PRO A 45 -8.90 46.60 33.84
N ALA A 46 -9.11 45.91 34.97
CA ALA A 46 -8.54 46.30 36.27
C ALA A 46 -7.38 45.41 36.78
N ALA A 47 -6.71 44.67 35.92
CA ALA A 47 -5.50 43.94 36.30
C ALA A 47 -4.31 44.89 36.47
N THR A 48 -4.00 45.21 37.74
CA THR A 48 -2.87 46.00 38.16
C THR A 48 -1.55 45.28 37.87
N SER A 49 -0.67 45.86 37.09
CA SER A 49 0.66 45.32 36.83
C SER A 49 1.53 45.43 38.08
N THR A 50 1.93 44.31 38.65
CA THR A 50 2.91 44.24 39.74
C THR A 50 4.31 44.51 39.17
N ALA A 51 4.95 45.56 39.66
CA ALA A 51 6.33 45.91 39.28
C ALA A 51 7.33 44.83 39.71
N THR A 52 8.14 44.33 38.80
CA THR A 52 9.21 43.36 39.12
C THR A 52 10.38 44.09 39.80
N PRO A 53 10.87 43.64 40.98
CA PRO A 53 11.85 44.39 41.77
C PRO A 53 13.32 44.16 41.35
N PHE A 54 13.63 43.73 40.14
CA PHE A 54 15.00 43.52 39.72
C PHE A 54 15.36 44.45 38.54
N GLY A 55 16.09 45.53 38.86
CA GLY A 55 16.75 46.32 37.86
C GLY A 55 17.95 45.56 37.26
N PRO A 56 18.28 45.76 35.97
CA PRO A 56 19.43 45.11 35.37
C PRO A 56 20.74 45.67 35.98
N ILE A 57 21.62 44.78 36.45
CA ILE A 57 22.97 45.11 36.88
C ILE A 57 23.78 45.41 35.60
N ALA A 58 24.47 46.57 35.56
CA ALA A 58 25.32 46.95 34.44
C ALA A 58 26.44 45.90 34.23
N ALA A 59 26.52 45.34 33.06
CA ALA A 59 27.56 44.38 32.70
C ALA A 59 28.93 45.07 32.64
N THR A 60 29.87 44.61 33.45
CA THR A 60 31.30 45.03 33.33
C THR A 60 31.87 44.42 32.07
N ILE A 61 32.33 45.24 31.14
CA ILE A 61 32.97 44.82 29.90
C ILE A 61 34.39 44.34 30.23
N THR A 62 34.59 43.02 30.27
CA THR A 62 35.91 42.39 30.30
C THR A 62 36.40 42.27 28.85
N PRO A 63 37.60 42.74 28.48
CA PRO A 63 38.14 42.58 27.14
C PRO A 63 38.29 41.10 26.80
N PRO A 64 37.96 40.70 25.54
CA PRO A 64 38.10 39.33 25.12
C PRO A 64 39.57 38.86 25.16
N PRO A 65 39.84 37.64 25.59
CA PRO A 65 41.16 37.05 25.49
C PRO A 65 41.60 36.91 24.02
N PRO A 66 42.93 36.97 23.73
CA PRO A 66 43.43 36.80 22.37
C PRO A 66 43.00 35.42 21.79
N PRO A 67 42.76 35.33 20.48
CA PRO A 67 42.34 34.09 19.86
C PRO A 67 43.39 32.99 20.03
N THR A 68 43.06 32.00 20.85
CA THR A 68 43.83 30.77 20.91
C THR A 68 43.60 30.03 19.61
N ALA A 69 44.66 29.60 18.92
CA ALA A 69 44.54 28.77 17.72
C ALA A 69 43.74 27.51 18.05
N THR A 70 42.50 27.48 17.59
CA THR A 70 41.62 26.32 17.75
C THR A 70 42.20 25.24 16.83
N ALA A 71 42.74 24.17 17.43
CA ALA A 71 43.04 22.95 16.68
C ALA A 71 41.77 22.48 16.01
N THR A 72 41.81 22.27 14.69
CA THR A 72 40.71 21.69 13.94
C THR A 72 40.38 20.35 14.60
N PRO A 73 39.14 20.17 15.11
CA PRO A 73 38.77 18.89 15.69
C PRO A 73 38.93 17.79 14.61
N PRO A 74 39.45 16.61 14.96
CA PRO A 74 39.49 15.50 14.04
C PRO A 74 38.07 15.28 13.53
N ALA A 75 37.92 15.03 12.22
CA ALA A 75 36.63 14.76 11.60
C ALA A 75 35.93 13.66 12.43
N THR A 76 34.82 14.02 13.07
CA THR A 76 33.96 13.06 13.75
C THR A 76 33.57 12.03 12.72
N PRO A 77 33.77 10.72 12.96
CA PRO A 77 33.29 9.71 12.03
C PRO A 77 31.79 9.97 11.85
N THR A 78 31.35 10.16 10.61
CA THR A 78 29.95 10.29 10.28
C THR A 78 29.27 9.03 10.80
N SER A 79 28.52 9.17 11.89
CA SER A 79 27.70 8.06 12.40
C SER A 79 26.74 7.73 11.29
N VAL A 80 26.89 6.58 10.66
CA VAL A 80 25.90 6.05 9.73
C VAL A 80 24.61 5.97 10.54
N GLU A 81 23.62 6.79 10.18
CA GLU A 81 22.31 6.76 10.81
C GLU A 81 21.79 5.32 10.79
N PRO A 82 21.46 4.74 11.96
CA PRO A 82 21.10 3.32 12.03
C PRO A 82 19.88 2.96 11.19
N TRP A 83 19.11 3.98 10.80
CA TRP A 83 17.86 3.86 10.04
C TRP A 83 17.99 4.18 8.55
N GLY A 84 19.20 4.40 8.03
CA GLY A 84 19.45 4.67 6.60
C GLY A 84 18.68 5.86 6.04
N GLY A 85 18.45 6.90 6.85
CA GLY A 85 17.67 8.09 6.45
C GLY A 85 16.16 7.95 6.65
N PHE A 86 15.66 6.78 7.02
CA PHE A 86 14.25 6.60 7.38
C PHE A 86 13.95 7.12 8.80
N PRO A 87 12.69 7.52 9.08
CA PRO A 87 12.30 7.94 10.42
C PRO A 87 12.50 6.84 11.46
N ALA A 88 13.11 7.21 12.60
CA ALA A 88 13.36 6.29 13.70
C ALA A 88 12.05 5.76 14.34
N PRO A 89 12.09 4.60 15.03
CA PRO A 89 10.95 4.10 15.79
C PRO A 89 10.60 5.06 16.95
N VAL A 90 9.32 5.27 17.19
CA VAL A 90 8.82 6.07 18.34
C VAL A 90 8.45 5.21 19.54
N GLU A 91 8.39 3.89 19.37
CA GLU A 91 8.11 2.92 20.42
C GLU A 91 9.23 1.86 20.49
N PRO A 92 9.54 1.32 21.68
CA PRO A 92 10.53 0.26 21.81
C PRO A 92 10.07 -1.02 21.12
N SER A 93 11.01 -1.75 20.57
CA SER A 93 10.77 -3.05 19.93
C SER A 93 11.07 -4.20 20.89
N ALA A 94 10.31 -5.31 20.77
CA ALA A 94 10.58 -6.56 21.48
C ALA A 94 11.73 -7.38 20.85
N ILE A 95 12.10 -7.06 19.63
CA ILE A 95 13.21 -7.68 18.89
C ILE A 95 14.05 -6.57 18.27
N GLU A 96 15.28 -6.91 17.92
CA GLU A 96 16.15 -5.99 17.18
C GLU A 96 15.53 -5.59 15.84
N ILE A 97 15.50 -4.27 15.57
CA ILE A 97 15.09 -3.75 14.27
C ILE A 97 16.33 -3.83 13.37
N ARG A 98 16.23 -4.61 12.31
CA ARG A 98 17.32 -4.73 11.34
C ARG A 98 17.55 -3.41 10.58
N ARG A 99 18.71 -3.26 9.98
CA ARG A 99 18.96 -2.13 9.07
C ARG A 99 18.10 -2.25 7.81
N PRO A 100 17.80 -1.13 7.13
CA PRO A 100 17.09 -1.17 5.87
C PRO A 100 17.82 -2.06 4.86
N LEU A 101 17.04 -2.78 4.05
CA LEU A 101 17.59 -3.51 2.92
C LEU A 101 18.06 -2.49 1.87
N GLU A 102 19.20 -2.74 1.26
CA GLU A 102 19.64 -1.92 0.12
C GLU A 102 18.60 -1.99 -1.01
N PRO A 103 18.30 -0.86 -1.68
CA PRO A 103 17.34 -0.87 -2.78
C PRO A 103 17.75 -1.84 -3.88
N LEU A 104 16.81 -2.70 -4.28
CA LEU A 104 17.02 -3.68 -5.34
C LEU A 104 17.23 -2.98 -6.69
N GLN A 105 18.16 -3.50 -7.48
CA GLN A 105 18.44 -3.00 -8.83
C GLN A 105 17.42 -3.59 -9.83
N VAL A 106 16.23 -3.00 -9.88
CA VAL A 106 15.18 -3.41 -10.83
C VAL A 106 15.46 -2.91 -12.25
N PRO A 107 14.88 -3.50 -13.31
CA PRO A 107 15.00 -3.01 -14.69
C PRO A 107 14.60 -1.53 -14.80
N GLU A 108 15.32 -0.76 -15.64
CA GLU A 108 15.03 0.64 -15.85
C GLU A 108 13.61 0.85 -16.41
N GLY A 109 12.89 1.83 -15.84
CA GLY A 109 11.50 2.11 -16.21
C GLY A 109 10.48 1.16 -15.59
N THR A 110 10.89 0.30 -14.65
CA THR A 110 9.95 -0.50 -13.87
C THR A 110 9.01 0.40 -13.06
N VAL A 111 7.72 0.10 -13.10
CA VAL A 111 6.68 0.78 -12.33
C VAL A 111 6.10 -0.18 -11.30
N ASN A 112 6.27 0.13 -10.03
CA ASN A 112 5.77 -0.64 -8.90
C ASN A 112 4.51 0.02 -8.31
N ILE A 113 3.41 -0.74 -8.26
CA ILE A 113 2.12 -0.27 -7.78
C ILE A 113 1.70 -1.12 -6.58
N MET A 114 1.49 -0.48 -5.42
CA MET A 114 1.03 -1.17 -4.22
C MET A 114 -0.49 -1.28 -4.21
N ILE A 115 -1.01 -2.49 -4.25
CA ILE A 115 -2.44 -2.80 -4.19
C ILE A 115 -2.82 -3.10 -2.74
N LEU A 116 -3.78 -2.33 -2.21
CA LEU A 116 -4.24 -2.39 -0.83
C LEU A 116 -5.73 -2.70 -0.78
N GLY A 117 -6.09 -3.86 -0.21
CA GLY A 117 -7.49 -4.21 0.07
C GLY A 117 -7.84 -3.89 1.52
N SER A 118 -8.69 -2.90 1.72
CA SER A 118 -9.09 -2.37 3.03
C SER A 118 -10.41 -2.97 3.52
N ASP A 119 -10.50 -3.24 4.82
CA ASP A 119 -11.76 -3.62 5.49
C ASP A 119 -12.55 -2.40 5.98
N GLN A 120 -12.19 -1.20 5.53
CA GLN A 120 -12.86 0.05 5.90
C GLN A 120 -14.36 0.01 5.60
N ARG A 121 -15.14 0.39 6.61
CA ARG A 121 -16.60 0.51 6.51
C ARG A 121 -17.04 1.95 6.72
N PRO A 122 -18.17 2.36 6.10
CA PRO A 122 -18.75 3.66 6.38
C PRO A 122 -19.02 3.80 7.89
N TYR A 123 -18.64 4.95 8.45
CA TYR A 123 -18.86 5.32 9.87
C TYR A 123 -18.09 4.49 10.93
N GLU A 124 -17.20 3.58 10.56
CA GLU A 124 -16.28 2.92 11.49
C GLU A 124 -14.91 3.63 11.50
N TYR A 125 -14.38 3.86 12.70
CA TYR A 125 -13.03 4.41 12.87
C TYR A 125 -12.01 3.26 12.84
N GLY A 126 -10.99 3.45 12.03
CA GLY A 126 -9.94 2.47 11.83
C GLY A 126 -10.29 1.41 10.78
N HIS A 127 -9.28 0.96 10.09
CA HIS A 127 -9.36 -0.10 9.10
C HIS A 127 -8.05 -0.90 9.14
N ARG A 128 -8.01 -2.01 8.41
CA ARG A 128 -6.78 -2.76 8.14
C ARG A 128 -6.73 -3.06 6.66
N THR A 129 -5.53 -3.12 6.15
CA THR A 129 -5.28 -3.54 4.77
C THR A 129 -4.92 -5.04 4.76
N ASP A 130 -5.95 -5.86 4.77
CA ASP A 130 -5.81 -7.33 4.85
C ASP A 130 -5.35 -7.97 3.51
N THR A 131 -5.34 -7.20 2.41
CA THR A 131 -4.70 -7.54 1.14
C THR A 131 -3.58 -6.55 0.89
N MET A 132 -2.37 -7.06 0.74
CA MET A 132 -1.17 -6.27 0.43
C MET A 132 -0.41 -6.96 -0.69
N MET A 133 -0.34 -6.33 -1.84
CA MET A 133 0.20 -6.92 -3.06
C MET A 133 0.97 -5.87 -3.86
N LEU A 134 2.20 -6.17 -4.25
CA LEU A 134 2.97 -5.31 -5.13
C LEU A 134 2.84 -5.84 -6.56
N LEU A 135 2.36 -5.00 -7.45
CA LEU A 135 2.38 -5.22 -8.89
C LEU A 135 3.59 -4.47 -9.47
N SER A 136 4.59 -5.21 -9.92
CA SER A 136 5.79 -4.69 -10.57
C SER A 136 5.66 -4.88 -12.07
N LEU A 137 5.75 -3.79 -12.82
CA LEU A 137 5.54 -3.73 -14.25
C LEU A 137 6.85 -3.32 -14.93
N ASP A 138 7.37 -4.16 -15.82
CA ASP A 138 8.54 -3.86 -16.65
C ASP A 138 8.09 -3.63 -18.10
N PRO A 139 7.92 -2.36 -18.53
CA PRO A 139 7.48 -2.02 -19.87
C PRO A 139 8.50 -2.42 -20.95
N GLN A 140 9.80 -2.40 -20.64
CA GLN A 140 10.87 -2.72 -21.60
C GLN A 140 10.98 -4.24 -21.79
N GLY A 141 11.09 -5.00 -20.69
CA GLY A 141 11.11 -6.47 -20.72
C GLY A 141 9.78 -7.08 -21.12
N GLY A 142 8.68 -6.34 -20.99
CA GLY A 142 7.34 -6.82 -21.33
C GLY A 142 6.81 -7.84 -20.33
N THR A 143 7.19 -7.73 -19.06
CA THR A 143 6.82 -8.64 -17.96
C THR A 143 6.08 -7.94 -16.85
N ALA A 144 5.32 -8.70 -16.08
CA ALA A 144 4.70 -8.24 -14.84
C ALA A 144 4.94 -9.26 -13.72
N LYS A 145 5.13 -8.77 -12.50
CA LYS A 145 5.31 -9.61 -11.31
C LYS A 145 4.34 -9.18 -10.23
N LEU A 146 3.71 -10.16 -9.60
CA LEU A 146 2.73 -9.95 -8.56
C LEU A 146 3.24 -10.58 -7.26
N LEU A 147 3.63 -9.77 -6.28
CA LEU A 147 4.16 -10.21 -4.99
C LEU A 147 3.14 -9.96 -3.88
N SER A 148 2.72 -11.01 -3.19
CA SER A 148 1.80 -10.92 -2.04
C SER A 148 2.55 -10.96 -0.72
N PHE A 149 2.12 -10.11 0.22
CA PHE A 149 2.64 -10.04 1.59
C PHE A 149 1.61 -10.58 2.59
N PRO A 150 2.00 -11.50 3.49
CA PRO A 150 1.12 -11.95 4.57
C PRO A 150 0.79 -10.78 5.51
N ARG A 151 -0.47 -10.52 5.74
CA ARG A 151 -0.93 -9.37 6.53
C ARG A 151 -0.42 -9.34 7.99
N ASP A 152 -0.10 -10.51 8.55
CA ASP A 152 0.39 -10.67 9.92
C ASP A 152 1.94 -10.70 9.99
N LEU A 153 2.65 -10.41 8.88
CA LEU A 153 4.10 -10.31 8.83
C LEU A 153 4.58 -9.17 9.73
N TYR A 154 5.51 -9.47 10.65
CA TYR A 154 5.98 -8.54 11.68
C TYR A 154 7.23 -7.82 11.21
N VAL A 155 7.06 -6.55 10.83
CA VAL A 155 8.10 -5.74 10.18
C VAL A 155 8.24 -4.38 10.87
N PHE A 156 9.33 -3.69 10.60
CA PHE A 156 9.49 -2.31 11.03
C PHE A 156 8.67 -1.37 10.13
N ILE A 157 7.88 -0.52 10.77
CA ILE A 157 7.12 0.54 10.10
C ILE A 157 7.83 1.86 10.42
N PRO A 158 8.55 2.47 9.48
CA PRO A 158 9.34 3.68 9.69
C PRO A 158 8.52 4.82 10.31
N GLY A 159 9.12 5.49 11.30
CA GLY A 159 8.46 6.56 12.05
C GLY A 159 7.38 6.09 13.02
N TRP A 160 7.26 4.78 13.24
CA TRP A 160 6.32 4.23 14.21
C TRP A 160 6.95 3.12 15.06
N ARG A 161 6.81 1.84 14.70
CA ARG A 161 7.27 0.70 15.51
C ARG A 161 7.38 -0.58 14.68
N MET A 162 7.82 -1.66 15.33
CA MET A 162 7.60 -3.02 14.84
C MET A 162 6.13 -3.39 15.03
N ASP A 163 5.44 -3.77 13.94
CA ASP A 163 4.06 -4.25 13.99
C ASP A 163 3.75 -5.15 12.78
N ARG A 164 2.51 -5.64 12.70
CA ARG A 164 2.02 -6.33 11.52
C ARG A 164 2.01 -5.39 10.32
N ILE A 165 2.43 -5.89 9.19
CA ILE A 165 2.52 -5.12 7.95
C ILE A 165 1.22 -4.40 7.58
N ASN A 166 0.05 -5.03 7.85
CA ASN A 166 -1.27 -4.50 7.54
C ASN A 166 -1.71 -3.31 8.43
N THR A 167 -0.90 -2.94 9.41
CA THR A 167 -1.16 -1.77 10.26
C THR A 167 -0.48 -0.49 9.76
N ALA A 168 0.37 -0.59 8.73
CA ALA A 168 1.08 0.57 8.18
C ALA A 168 0.13 1.60 7.56
N ASP A 169 -0.78 1.16 6.69
CA ASP A 169 -1.75 2.05 6.01
C ASP A 169 -2.67 2.80 7.00
N PRO A 170 -3.37 2.17 7.95
CA PRO A 170 -4.21 2.90 8.91
C PRO A 170 -3.43 3.87 9.82
N ASN A 171 -2.13 3.71 9.97
CA ASN A 171 -1.29 4.54 10.85
C ASN A 171 -0.41 5.56 10.12
N GLY A 172 -0.58 5.75 8.83
CA GLY A 172 0.21 6.74 8.11
C GLY A 172 -0.02 6.77 6.60
N GLY A 173 -1.08 6.10 6.15
CA GLY A 173 -1.45 6.12 4.74
C GLY A 173 -0.55 5.31 3.84
N PRO A 174 -0.81 5.37 2.53
CA PRO A 174 -0.03 4.67 1.51
C PRO A 174 1.44 5.07 1.48
N GLU A 175 1.76 6.31 1.83
CA GLU A 175 3.14 6.82 1.90
C GLU A 175 3.96 6.07 2.96
N ARG A 176 3.34 5.74 4.10
CA ARG A 176 3.98 4.93 5.13
C ARG A 176 4.14 3.48 4.68
N VAL A 177 3.18 2.96 3.94
CA VAL A 177 3.31 1.63 3.31
C VAL A 177 4.50 1.63 2.34
N ALA A 178 4.64 2.64 1.49
CA ALA A 178 5.76 2.77 0.55
C ALA A 178 7.11 2.79 1.28
N GLN A 179 7.25 3.59 2.34
CA GLN A 179 8.47 3.63 3.16
C GLN A 179 8.76 2.28 3.82
N MET A 180 7.74 1.61 4.33
CA MET A 180 7.87 0.30 4.95
C MET A 180 8.30 -0.77 3.96
N ILE A 181 7.75 -0.78 2.74
CA ILE A 181 8.13 -1.72 1.68
C ILE A 181 9.58 -1.46 1.26
N LEU A 182 9.97 -0.20 1.05
CA LEU A 182 11.35 0.14 0.70
C LEU A 182 12.33 -0.26 1.82
N TYR A 183 12.00 0.04 3.09
CA TYR A 183 12.86 -0.28 4.24
C TYR A 183 13.12 -1.78 4.38
N ASN A 184 12.04 -2.59 4.36
CA ASN A 184 12.14 -4.01 4.71
C ASN A 184 12.45 -4.91 3.51
N PHE A 185 12.10 -4.50 2.29
CA PHE A 185 12.18 -5.35 1.09
C PHE A 185 13.00 -4.74 -0.05
N GLY A 186 13.52 -3.51 0.12
CA GLY A 186 14.32 -2.85 -0.91
C GLY A 186 13.58 -2.52 -2.21
N LEU A 187 12.24 -2.61 -2.22
CA LEU A 187 11.40 -2.33 -3.38
C LEU A 187 10.79 -0.93 -3.27
N GLU A 188 11.11 -0.07 -4.22
CA GLU A 188 10.48 1.26 -4.32
C GLU A 188 9.03 1.11 -4.77
N VAL A 189 8.10 1.84 -4.15
CA VAL A 189 6.69 1.91 -4.53
C VAL A 189 6.46 3.25 -5.23
N HIS A 190 6.11 3.21 -6.51
CA HIS A 190 5.91 4.41 -7.33
C HIS A 190 4.47 4.93 -7.22
N HIS A 191 3.52 4.00 -7.19
CA HIS A 191 2.10 4.31 -7.08
C HIS A 191 1.40 3.34 -6.13
N TRP A 192 0.20 3.72 -5.71
CA TRP A 192 -0.64 2.87 -4.88
C TRP A 192 -2.10 2.90 -5.32
N ALA A 193 -2.82 1.85 -4.94
CA ALA A 193 -4.26 1.76 -5.12
C ALA A 193 -4.90 1.07 -3.93
N ARG A 194 -5.91 1.70 -3.35
CA ARG A 194 -6.66 1.17 -2.22
C ARG A 194 -8.13 0.99 -2.57
N VAL A 195 -8.66 -0.20 -2.29
CA VAL A 195 -10.07 -0.53 -2.50
C VAL A 195 -10.67 -1.13 -1.24
N ASN A 196 -11.85 -0.66 -0.84
CA ASN A 196 -12.62 -1.26 0.24
C ASN A 196 -13.62 -2.30 -0.30
N PHE A 197 -14.29 -3.02 0.60
CA PHE A 197 -15.21 -4.08 0.22
C PHE A 197 -16.35 -3.62 -0.69
N TRP A 198 -16.91 -2.44 -0.42
CA TRP A 198 -17.97 -1.88 -1.23
C TRP A 198 -17.46 -1.51 -2.63
N GLY A 199 -16.36 -0.77 -2.70
CA GLY A 199 -15.72 -0.38 -3.96
C GLY A 199 -15.36 -1.59 -4.81
N PHE A 200 -14.75 -2.62 -4.20
CA PHE A 200 -14.44 -3.88 -4.88
C PHE A 200 -15.68 -4.57 -5.46
N THR A 201 -16.76 -4.71 -4.65
CA THR A 201 -18.00 -5.33 -5.09
C THR A 201 -18.61 -4.60 -6.27
N GLN A 202 -18.73 -3.26 -6.15
CA GLN A 202 -19.28 -2.42 -7.22
C GLN A 202 -18.42 -2.47 -8.48
N ALA A 203 -17.10 -2.49 -8.34
CA ALA A 203 -16.19 -2.58 -9.47
C ALA A 203 -16.37 -3.88 -10.25
N VAL A 204 -16.40 -5.02 -9.57
CA VAL A 204 -16.64 -6.31 -10.22
C VAL A 204 -18.03 -6.38 -10.87
N ASP A 205 -19.07 -5.85 -10.21
CA ASP A 205 -20.43 -5.83 -10.76
C ASP A 205 -20.53 -4.90 -11.98
N THR A 206 -19.83 -3.77 -11.99
CA THR A 206 -19.76 -2.85 -13.15
C THR A 206 -19.12 -3.52 -14.38
N LEU A 207 -18.18 -4.44 -14.17
CA LEU A 207 -17.61 -5.27 -15.23
C LEU A 207 -18.56 -6.37 -15.73
N GLY A 208 -19.73 -6.52 -15.10
CA GLY A 208 -20.65 -7.61 -15.38
C GLY A 208 -20.15 -8.95 -14.83
N GLY A 209 -19.35 -8.94 -13.77
CA GLY A 209 -18.70 -10.10 -13.17
C GLY A 209 -17.35 -10.45 -13.80
N ILE A 210 -16.65 -11.40 -13.18
CA ILE A 210 -15.33 -11.87 -13.58
C ILE A 210 -15.29 -13.41 -13.64
N ASP A 211 -14.49 -13.97 -14.53
CA ASP A 211 -14.31 -15.41 -14.67
C ASP A 211 -13.02 -15.84 -13.96
N VAL A 212 -13.18 -16.35 -12.72
CA VAL A 212 -12.05 -16.72 -11.85
C VAL A 212 -11.63 -18.15 -12.11
N LYS A 213 -10.34 -18.35 -12.41
CA LYS A 213 -9.70 -19.67 -12.53
C LYS A 213 -9.33 -20.18 -11.14
N VAL A 214 -10.20 -20.96 -10.52
CA VAL A 214 -9.98 -21.61 -9.22
C VAL A 214 -8.95 -22.71 -9.37
N SER A 215 -7.74 -22.52 -8.86
CA SER A 215 -6.63 -23.47 -9.03
C SER A 215 -6.65 -24.61 -7.99
N ALA A 216 -7.28 -24.41 -6.83
CA ALA A 216 -7.45 -25.44 -5.80
C ALA A 216 -8.84 -25.39 -5.20
N GLY A 217 -9.39 -26.59 -4.88
CA GLY A 217 -10.72 -26.70 -4.29
C GLY A 217 -10.87 -25.94 -2.97
N LEU A 218 -12.03 -25.31 -2.78
CA LEU A 218 -12.36 -24.53 -1.58
C LEU A 218 -13.74 -24.92 -1.06
N ARG A 219 -13.80 -25.27 0.23
CA ARG A 219 -15.06 -25.41 0.97
C ARG A 219 -14.99 -24.51 2.18
N ASP A 220 -15.84 -23.51 2.25
CA ASP A 220 -15.85 -22.55 3.36
C ASP A 220 -17.22 -21.86 3.42
N GLU A 221 -17.41 -20.97 4.41
CA GLU A 221 -18.62 -20.19 4.59
C GLU A 221 -18.32 -18.70 4.49
N CYS A 222 -19.19 -17.97 3.79
CA CYS A 222 -19.16 -16.52 3.72
C CYS A 222 -20.57 -15.98 3.50
N GLY A 223 -20.95 -14.94 4.27
CA GLY A 223 -22.26 -14.33 4.15
C GLY A 223 -23.44 -15.24 4.48
N GLY A 224 -23.25 -16.25 5.34
CA GLY A 224 -24.25 -17.27 5.69
C GLY A 224 -24.48 -18.30 4.60
N ILE A 225 -23.63 -18.37 3.59
CA ILE A 225 -23.70 -19.31 2.48
C ILE A 225 -22.48 -20.24 2.53
N HIS A 226 -22.73 -21.56 2.44
CA HIS A 226 -21.68 -22.55 2.28
C HIS A 226 -21.26 -22.64 0.82
N TRP A 227 -19.98 -22.40 0.57
CA TRP A 227 -19.38 -22.44 -0.75
C TRP A 227 -18.59 -23.71 -0.95
N ASN A 228 -18.71 -24.31 -2.14
CA ASN A 228 -17.97 -25.50 -2.54
C ASN A 228 -17.50 -25.34 -3.99
N TYR A 229 -16.25 -24.94 -4.16
CA TYR A 229 -15.62 -24.83 -5.47
C TYR A 229 -14.65 -26.00 -5.69
N GLY A 230 -14.77 -26.69 -6.81
CA GLY A 230 -13.71 -27.53 -7.35
C GLY A 230 -12.67 -26.69 -8.12
N GLN A 231 -11.67 -27.35 -8.67
CA GLN A 231 -10.82 -26.71 -9.70
C GLN A 231 -11.65 -26.41 -10.95
N GLY A 232 -11.45 -25.25 -11.56
CA GLY A 232 -12.20 -24.84 -12.75
C GLY A 232 -12.38 -23.33 -12.84
N THR A 233 -13.10 -22.89 -13.87
CA THR A 233 -13.43 -21.48 -14.07
C THR A 233 -14.85 -21.20 -13.63
N TYR A 234 -15.02 -20.17 -12.81
CA TYR A 234 -16.33 -19.80 -12.25
C TYR A 234 -16.59 -18.31 -12.51
N HIS A 235 -17.77 -18.02 -13.06
CA HIS A 235 -18.24 -16.64 -13.16
C HIS A 235 -18.68 -16.13 -11.79
N MET A 236 -18.09 -15.05 -11.33
CA MET A 236 -18.34 -14.47 -10.02
C MET A 236 -18.77 -13.01 -10.16
N ASN A 237 -19.92 -12.66 -9.55
CA ASN A 237 -20.29 -11.26 -9.32
C ASN A 237 -19.49 -10.68 -8.15
N GLY A 238 -19.65 -9.40 -7.85
CA GLY A 238 -18.88 -8.71 -6.81
C GLY A 238 -18.99 -9.35 -5.43
N PHE A 239 -20.19 -9.76 -5.00
CA PHE A 239 -20.39 -10.44 -3.72
C PHE A 239 -19.68 -11.79 -3.66
N THR A 240 -19.83 -12.60 -4.69
CA THR A 240 -19.19 -13.93 -4.78
C THR A 240 -17.67 -13.82 -4.82
N ALA A 241 -17.14 -12.87 -5.61
CA ALA A 241 -15.70 -12.60 -5.69
C ALA A 241 -15.15 -12.09 -4.34
N LEU A 242 -15.88 -11.20 -3.66
CA LEU A 242 -15.51 -10.73 -2.32
C LEU A 242 -15.48 -11.87 -1.30
N CYS A 243 -16.48 -12.75 -1.31
CA CYS A 243 -16.48 -13.95 -0.47
C CYS A 243 -15.27 -14.84 -0.79
N TYR A 244 -15.01 -15.11 -2.06
CA TYR A 244 -13.88 -15.94 -2.51
C TYR A 244 -12.52 -15.48 -1.97
N VAL A 245 -12.24 -14.18 -2.03
CA VAL A 245 -10.97 -13.60 -1.54
C VAL A 245 -10.91 -13.44 -0.01
N ARG A 246 -12.02 -13.63 0.72
CA ARG A 246 -12.09 -13.48 2.18
C ARG A 246 -12.14 -14.80 2.94
N MET A 247 -12.63 -15.87 2.32
CA MET A 247 -12.71 -17.20 2.95
C MET A 247 -11.32 -17.68 3.40
N ARG A 248 -11.21 -18.18 4.64
CA ARG A 248 -9.92 -18.63 5.23
C ARG A 248 -10.05 -19.63 6.35
N HIS A 249 -11.26 -19.98 6.78
CA HIS A 249 -11.47 -20.83 7.96
C HIS A 249 -10.90 -22.24 7.77
N VAL A 250 -10.93 -22.75 6.55
CA VAL A 250 -10.47 -24.12 6.25
C VAL A 250 -9.04 -24.14 5.70
N THR A 251 -8.66 -23.13 4.91
CA THR A 251 -7.42 -23.18 4.10
C THR A 251 -6.31 -22.23 4.57
N GLY A 252 -6.63 -21.28 5.48
CA GLY A 252 -5.66 -20.36 6.04
C GLY A 252 -5.38 -19.13 5.20
N ASP A 253 -4.38 -18.37 5.64
CA ASP A 253 -4.09 -17.03 5.09
C ASP A 253 -3.30 -17.09 3.78
N TYR A 254 -2.39 -18.03 3.62
CA TYR A 254 -1.60 -18.21 2.38
C TYR A 254 -2.47 -18.58 1.19
N ASP A 255 -3.40 -19.51 1.38
CA ASP A 255 -4.40 -19.84 0.35
C ASP A 255 -5.29 -18.66 -0.02
N ARG A 256 -5.56 -17.76 0.94
CA ARG A 256 -6.29 -16.51 0.68
C ARG A 256 -5.48 -15.59 -0.25
N MET A 257 -4.18 -15.42 -0.02
CA MET A 257 -3.31 -14.61 -0.88
C MET A 257 -3.31 -15.13 -2.32
N ARG A 258 -3.20 -16.44 -2.51
CA ARG A 258 -3.30 -17.07 -3.84
C ARG A 258 -4.63 -16.72 -4.53
N ARG A 259 -5.77 -16.83 -3.82
CA ARG A 259 -7.10 -16.48 -4.36
C ARG A 259 -7.23 -14.99 -4.68
N GLN A 260 -6.60 -14.12 -3.89
CA GLN A 260 -6.55 -12.69 -4.19
C GLN A 260 -5.81 -12.43 -5.51
N GLN A 261 -4.69 -13.11 -5.76
CA GLN A 261 -3.99 -13.02 -7.05
C GLN A 261 -4.85 -13.57 -8.20
N GLU A 262 -5.55 -14.70 -8.01
CA GLU A 262 -6.45 -15.25 -9.04
C GLU A 262 -7.55 -14.26 -9.44
N VAL A 263 -8.11 -13.54 -8.46
CA VAL A 263 -9.14 -12.52 -8.71
C VAL A 263 -8.54 -11.29 -9.40
N VAL A 264 -7.35 -10.82 -9.01
CA VAL A 264 -6.67 -9.71 -9.71
C VAL A 264 -6.46 -10.06 -11.18
N LEU A 265 -6.00 -11.28 -11.48
CA LEU A 265 -5.83 -11.75 -12.87
C LEU A 265 -7.16 -11.88 -13.61
N ALA A 266 -8.22 -12.37 -12.96
CA ALA A 266 -9.55 -12.48 -13.57
C ALA A 266 -10.15 -11.11 -13.90
N ILE A 267 -9.90 -10.12 -13.05
CA ILE A 267 -10.27 -8.73 -13.32
C ILE A 267 -9.51 -8.22 -14.54
N PHE A 268 -8.20 -8.44 -14.60
CA PHE A 268 -7.38 -8.12 -15.76
C PHE A 268 -7.93 -8.75 -17.04
N ASP A 269 -8.14 -10.07 -17.06
CA ASP A 269 -8.70 -10.80 -18.21
C ASP A 269 -10.08 -10.24 -18.60
N ARG A 270 -10.95 -9.96 -17.62
CA ARG A 270 -12.31 -9.48 -17.87
C ARG A 270 -12.31 -8.14 -18.57
N VAL A 271 -11.51 -7.25 -18.10
CA VAL A 271 -11.48 -5.91 -18.67
C VAL A 271 -10.86 -5.93 -20.06
N LEU A 272 -9.88 -6.80 -20.33
CA LEU A 272 -9.37 -7.03 -21.67
C LEU A 272 -10.47 -7.51 -22.63
N SER A 273 -11.39 -8.36 -22.15
CA SER A 273 -12.47 -8.94 -22.95
C SER A 273 -13.58 -7.94 -23.33
N LEU A 274 -13.71 -6.81 -22.62
CA LEU A 274 -14.84 -5.87 -22.76
C LEU A 274 -14.68 -4.83 -23.89
N ASP A 275 -13.75 -5.00 -24.83
CA ASP A 275 -13.41 -3.94 -25.79
C ASP A 275 -13.13 -2.59 -25.08
N GLY A 276 -12.59 -2.68 -23.89
CA GLY A 276 -12.50 -1.64 -22.87
C GLY A 276 -11.90 -0.32 -23.31
N LEU A 277 -11.38 -0.25 -24.55
CA LEU A 277 -10.80 0.98 -25.07
C LEU A 277 -11.81 1.99 -25.57
N SER A 278 -12.83 1.55 -26.27
CA SER A 278 -13.86 2.50 -26.70
C SER A 278 -14.65 3.03 -25.48
N ARG A 279 -14.62 2.28 -24.38
CA ARG A 279 -15.30 2.59 -23.11
C ARG A 279 -14.34 3.05 -21.99
N ALA A 280 -13.07 3.20 -22.29
CA ALA A 280 -12.06 3.54 -21.31
C ALA A 280 -12.36 4.83 -20.50
N PRO A 281 -12.74 5.96 -21.14
CA PRO A 281 -13.11 7.16 -20.39
C PRO A 281 -14.35 6.97 -19.53
N GLU A 282 -15.33 6.17 -20.01
CA GLU A 282 -16.55 5.85 -19.25
C GLU A 282 -16.23 4.97 -18.05
N LEU A 283 -15.43 3.91 -18.24
CA LEU A 283 -14.99 3.02 -17.18
C LEU A 283 -14.14 3.78 -16.16
N TYR A 284 -13.20 4.62 -16.61
CA TYR A 284 -12.42 5.49 -15.74
C TYR A 284 -13.33 6.36 -14.86
N ALA A 285 -14.31 7.04 -15.44
CA ALA A 285 -15.23 7.88 -14.69
C ALA A 285 -16.05 7.07 -13.67
N GLN A 286 -16.44 5.84 -14.00
CA GLN A 286 -17.19 4.95 -13.11
C GLN A 286 -16.36 4.39 -11.96
N PHE A 287 -15.12 3.97 -12.25
CA PHE A 287 -14.26 3.35 -11.25
C PHE A 287 -13.56 4.34 -10.32
N ARG A 288 -13.37 5.57 -10.76
CA ARG A 288 -12.75 6.65 -10.01
C ARG A 288 -13.37 6.90 -8.62
N SER A 289 -14.65 6.59 -8.43
CA SER A 289 -15.32 6.71 -7.14
C SER A 289 -15.24 5.45 -6.27
N LEU A 290 -14.69 4.35 -6.78
CA LEU A 290 -14.68 3.03 -6.15
C LEU A 290 -13.30 2.64 -5.61
N VAL A 291 -12.24 3.28 -6.13
CA VAL A 291 -10.84 3.00 -5.80
C VAL A 291 -10.11 4.31 -5.50
N GLU A 292 -9.33 4.33 -4.43
CA GLU A 292 -8.46 5.46 -4.09
C GLU A 292 -7.06 5.20 -4.65
N THR A 293 -6.43 6.19 -5.30
CA THR A 293 -5.09 6.08 -5.88
C THR A 293 -4.46 7.44 -6.14
N ASP A 294 -3.14 7.48 -6.24
CA ASP A 294 -2.34 8.63 -6.69
C ASP A 294 -2.07 8.64 -8.20
N MET A 295 -2.48 7.59 -8.93
CA MET A 295 -2.22 7.52 -10.37
C MET A 295 -3.15 8.43 -11.16
N GLU A 296 -2.57 9.15 -12.12
CA GLU A 296 -3.30 9.98 -13.06
C GLU A 296 -3.54 9.22 -14.39
N ILE A 297 -4.40 9.75 -15.24
CA ILE A 297 -4.74 9.11 -16.53
C ILE A 297 -3.50 8.91 -17.42
N ASP A 298 -2.52 9.81 -17.35
CA ASP A 298 -1.31 9.75 -18.17
C ASP A 298 -0.39 8.60 -17.75
N ASP A 299 -0.31 8.29 -16.43
CA ASP A 299 0.43 7.13 -15.93
C ASP A 299 -0.17 5.84 -16.49
N ILE A 300 -1.49 5.83 -16.58
CA ILE A 300 -2.27 4.75 -17.15
C ILE A 300 -1.94 4.56 -18.63
N LEU A 301 -2.01 5.65 -19.38
CA LEU A 301 -1.76 5.61 -20.82
C LEU A 301 -0.34 5.15 -21.15
N ALA A 302 0.64 5.49 -20.32
CA ALA A 302 2.03 5.06 -20.47
C ALA A 302 2.21 3.54 -20.36
N LEU A 303 1.37 2.86 -19.57
CA LEU A 303 1.44 1.41 -19.38
C LEU A 303 0.64 0.59 -20.42
N LEU A 304 -0.12 1.23 -21.32
CA LEU A 304 -0.94 0.58 -22.36
C LEU A 304 -0.15 -0.41 -23.24
N PRO A 305 1.05 -0.10 -23.73
CA PRO A 305 1.80 -1.02 -24.57
C PRO A 305 2.18 -2.32 -23.84
N LEU A 306 2.50 -2.23 -22.56
CA LEU A 306 2.86 -3.40 -21.74
C LEU A 306 1.66 -4.35 -21.58
N ALA A 307 0.51 -3.84 -21.22
CA ALA A 307 -0.64 -4.72 -21.03
C ALA A 307 -1.08 -5.41 -22.35
N ALA A 308 -0.85 -4.77 -23.50
CA ALA A 308 -1.02 -5.43 -24.81
C ALA A 308 -0.12 -6.67 -24.93
N LYS A 309 1.15 -6.54 -24.54
CA LYS A 309 2.08 -7.66 -24.53
C LYS A 309 1.63 -8.75 -23.57
N LEU A 310 1.25 -8.38 -22.34
CA LEU A 310 0.80 -9.31 -21.29
C LEU A 310 -0.48 -10.06 -21.68
N SER A 311 -1.43 -9.40 -22.37
CA SER A 311 -2.63 -10.05 -22.88
C SER A 311 -2.35 -11.08 -23.96
N SER A 312 -1.37 -10.80 -24.83
CA SER A 312 -0.99 -11.72 -25.90
C SER A 312 -0.20 -12.93 -25.37
N ASP A 313 0.49 -12.75 -24.23
CA ASP A 313 1.28 -13.79 -23.57
C ASP A 313 1.14 -13.71 -22.04
N PRO A 314 0.08 -14.30 -21.46
CA PRO A 314 -0.12 -14.32 -20.03
C PRO A 314 0.98 -15.04 -19.23
N SER A 315 1.85 -15.83 -19.87
CA SER A 315 2.99 -16.48 -19.20
C SER A 315 4.05 -15.48 -18.73
N LYS A 316 3.98 -14.24 -19.24
CA LYS A 316 4.82 -13.09 -18.80
C LYS A 316 4.37 -12.46 -17.48
N ILE A 317 3.28 -12.97 -16.89
CA ILE A 317 2.82 -12.54 -15.56
C ILE A 317 3.27 -13.61 -14.55
N GLU A 318 4.27 -13.26 -13.77
CA GLU A 318 4.82 -14.13 -12.73
C GLU A 318 4.20 -13.81 -11.38
N ARG A 319 4.02 -14.83 -10.54
CA ARG A 319 3.39 -14.70 -9.23
C ARG A 319 4.32 -15.16 -8.13
N TYR A 320 4.50 -14.32 -7.14
CA TYR A 320 5.31 -14.54 -5.96
C TYR A 320 4.49 -14.31 -4.70
N GLU A 321 4.85 -14.98 -3.63
CA GLU A 321 4.27 -14.75 -2.32
C GLU A 321 5.33 -15.03 -1.23
N ILE A 322 5.32 -14.25 -0.16
CA ILE A 322 6.06 -14.60 1.05
C ILE A 322 5.25 -15.70 1.73
N ASP A 323 5.69 -16.94 1.58
CA ASP A 323 4.94 -18.14 1.99
C ASP A 323 5.27 -18.60 3.42
N ALA A 324 4.67 -19.72 3.83
CA ALA A 324 4.82 -20.28 5.16
C ALA A 324 6.25 -20.74 5.49
N SER A 325 7.08 -21.06 4.49
CA SER A 325 8.48 -21.46 4.69
C SER A 325 9.38 -20.26 5.05
N MET A 326 8.96 -19.06 4.61
CA MET A 326 9.66 -17.77 4.77
C MET A 326 9.32 -17.05 6.09
N GLY A 327 8.58 -17.68 6.99
CA GLY A 327 8.22 -17.09 8.27
C GLY A 327 8.01 -18.11 9.37
N GLU A 328 7.91 -17.65 10.59
CA GLU A 328 7.54 -18.46 11.75
C GLU A 328 6.50 -17.77 12.63
N LEU A 329 5.60 -18.55 13.22
CA LEU A 329 4.60 -18.01 14.14
C LEU A 329 5.25 -17.59 15.45
N TRP A 330 4.98 -16.37 15.88
CA TRP A 330 5.50 -15.80 17.11
C TRP A 330 4.42 -15.03 17.86
N ARG A 331 4.61 -14.88 19.20
CA ARG A 331 3.75 -14.04 20.03
C ARG A 331 4.53 -12.87 20.57
N VAL A 332 4.03 -11.68 20.29
CA VAL A 332 4.62 -10.44 20.81
C VAL A 332 4.51 -10.42 22.34
N PRO A 333 5.62 -10.32 23.11
CA PRO A 333 5.62 -10.51 24.57
C PRO A 333 4.71 -9.55 25.34
N TYR A 334 4.63 -8.29 24.92
CA TYR A 334 3.88 -7.26 25.63
C TYR A 334 2.40 -7.16 25.22
N SER A 335 2.03 -7.59 24.02
CA SER A 335 0.65 -7.52 23.52
C SER A 335 -0.05 -8.88 23.41
N GLY A 336 0.72 -9.99 23.43
CA GLY A 336 0.21 -11.33 23.16
C GLY A 336 -0.26 -11.54 21.73
N ALA A 337 -0.07 -10.58 20.84
CA ALA A 337 -0.48 -10.67 19.44
C ALA A 337 0.26 -11.79 18.74
N SER A 338 -0.47 -12.63 17.99
CA SER A 338 0.13 -13.64 17.10
C SER A 338 0.54 -12.96 15.79
N VAL A 339 1.81 -13.13 15.40
CA VAL A 339 2.41 -12.54 14.20
C VAL A 339 3.27 -13.55 13.48
N ILE A 340 3.72 -13.22 12.28
CA ILE A 340 4.69 -14.00 11.50
C ILE A 340 6.02 -13.26 11.55
N LEU A 341 7.03 -13.83 12.22
CA LEU A 341 8.41 -13.32 12.11
C LEU A 341 8.97 -13.71 10.75
N PRO A 342 9.47 -12.74 9.96
CA PRO A 342 10.09 -13.03 8.68
C PRO A 342 11.43 -13.75 8.86
N LYS A 343 11.67 -14.78 8.06
CA LYS A 343 12.97 -15.35 7.82
C LYS A 343 13.59 -14.63 6.63
N TRP A 344 14.47 -13.70 6.92
CA TRP A 344 14.95 -12.75 5.91
C TRP A 344 15.74 -13.39 4.78
N GLU A 345 16.61 -14.35 5.08
CA GLU A 345 17.45 -14.98 4.07
C GLU A 345 16.64 -15.56 2.88
N PRO A 346 15.62 -16.42 3.07
CA PRO A 346 14.83 -16.92 1.94
C PRO A 346 13.97 -15.82 1.29
N ILE A 347 13.51 -14.79 2.05
CA ILE A 347 12.78 -13.65 1.48
C ILE A 347 13.70 -12.86 0.56
N GLU A 348 14.90 -12.49 1.02
CA GLU A 348 15.88 -11.74 0.22
C GLU A 348 16.30 -12.52 -1.02
N SER A 349 16.58 -13.83 -0.88
CA SER A 349 16.91 -14.69 -2.03
C SER A 349 15.80 -14.67 -3.09
N MET A 350 14.54 -14.80 -2.68
CA MET A 350 13.38 -14.71 -3.60
C MET A 350 13.26 -13.33 -4.24
N LEU A 351 13.49 -12.25 -3.47
CA LEU A 351 13.41 -10.89 -3.99
C LEU A 351 14.50 -10.60 -5.03
N HIS A 352 15.76 -11.01 -4.76
CA HIS A 352 16.85 -10.88 -5.71
C HIS A 352 16.59 -11.69 -6.98
N GLU A 353 16.19 -12.96 -6.86
CA GLU A 353 15.87 -13.80 -8.01
C GLU A 353 14.72 -13.22 -8.85
N ALA A 354 13.68 -12.72 -8.16
CA ALA A 354 12.47 -12.25 -8.84
C ALA A 354 12.62 -10.85 -9.44
N PHE A 355 13.27 -9.90 -8.77
CA PHE A 355 13.16 -8.48 -9.10
C PHE A 355 14.46 -7.83 -9.58
N GLU A 356 15.63 -8.38 -9.28
CA GLU A 356 16.87 -7.79 -9.79
C GLU A 356 17.06 -8.00 -11.29
N SER A 357 17.64 -6.99 -11.91
CA SER A 357 18.14 -7.12 -13.27
C SER A 357 19.28 -8.09 -13.29
N ILE A 358 19.19 -9.15 -14.08
CA ILE A 358 20.37 -9.99 -14.36
C ILE A 358 21.34 -9.13 -15.19
N PRO A 359 22.59 -8.93 -14.71
CA PRO A 359 23.56 -8.09 -15.41
C PRO A 359 23.96 -8.60 -16.80
#